data_60d598dbc5d16a691f09f350863c29d8
#
_entry.id   60d598dbc5d16a691f09f350863c29d8
#
_cell.length_a   1.000
_cell.length_b   1.000
_cell.length_c   1.000
_cell.angle_alpha   90.00
_cell.angle_beta   90.00
_cell.angle_gamma   90.00
#
_symmetry.space_group_name_H-M   'P 1'
#
loop_
_entity.id
_entity.type
_entity.pdbx_description
1 polymer ?
#
loop_
_entity_poly.entity_id
_entity_poly.type
_entity_poly.pdbx_seq_one_letter_code
_entity_poly.pdbx_strand_id
1 'polypeptide(L)'
;MVNIQKAAIIGCGFVGASSAFSLLQKGIFSELVLIDANKEKAEGEAMDISHGRPYAHPMKIYAGSYDDISDCSLIIITAGANQKPGETRLDLVHKNVAIFKSIIPEITKRGFEGILLVVANPVDILTYAALKISGYPKERVFGSGTVLDTARFRYLLSEHLQVASRSVHANIIGEHGDSELAVWSGANVAGIPINDFCELRGHYQHQESMERIYKTVRDSAYDIIQKKGATYYGVAMAVARIAESIVMNENAVLPVTSLMEGEYGLEGLCISVPTIVSQKGAEKVLEIPLSDEEKEKLLSSAKELKEVLDGFDL
;
A
#
# COMPACT_ATOMS: atom_id res chain seq x y z
N MET A 1 24.62 1.88 10.14
CA MET A 1 24.27 3.14 9.42
C MET A 1 23.36 2.76 8.28
N VAL A 2 22.21 3.40 8.20
CA VAL A 2 21.21 3.12 7.13
C VAL A 2 21.76 3.56 5.77
N ASN A 3 21.69 2.65 4.78
CA ASN A 3 22.00 2.95 3.39
C ASN A 3 20.71 3.29 2.64
N ILE A 4 20.48 4.55 2.35
CA ILE A 4 19.25 5.03 1.71
C ILE A 4 19.00 4.40 0.34
N GLN A 5 20.02 3.90 -0.32
CA GLN A 5 19.92 3.26 -1.63
C GLN A 5 19.83 1.73 -1.58
N LYS A 6 19.63 1.16 -0.38
CA LYS A 6 19.45 -0.29 -0.22
C LYS A 6 18.07 -0.60 0.33
N ALA A 7 17.40 -1.55 -0.30
CA ALA A 7 16.09 -2.04 0.13
C ALA A 7 16.05 -3.58 0.18
N ALA A 8 15.08 -4.12 0.88
CA ALA A 8 14.78 -5.54 0.87
C ALA A 8 13.28 -5.78 0.60
N ILE A 9 12.97 -6.89 -0.06
CA ILE A 9 11.62 -7.41 -0.22
C ILE A 9 11.53 -8.76 0.47
N ILE A 10 10.60 -8.90 1.40
CA ILE A 10 10.31 -10.17 2.08
C ILE A 10 9.03 -10.76 1.51
N GLY A 11 9.16 -11.88 0.81
CA GLY A 11 8.12 -12.53 0.03
C GLY A 11 8.30 -12.30 -1.46
N CYS A 12 8.74 -13.31 -2.20
CA CYS A 12 8.98 -13.26 -3.65
C CYS A 12 7.82 -13.89 -4.45
N GLY A 13 6.57 -13.65 -4.00
CA GLY A 13 5.37 -13.97 -4.76
C GLY A 13 5.17 -13.00 -5.93
N PHE A 14 4.02 -13.09 -6.62
CA PHE A 14 3.72 -12.20 -7.74
C PHE A 14 3.86 -10.71 -7.40
N VAL A 15 3.42 -10.31 -6.21
CA VAL A 15 3.51 -8.91 -5.76
C VAL A 15 4.97 -8.53 -5.50
N GLY A 16 5.73 -9.34 -4.77
CA GLY A 16 7.13 -9.06 -4.45
C GLY A 16 8.01 -9.00 -5.67
N ALA A 17 7.91 -9.99 -6.57
CA ALA A 17 8.66 -10.03 -7.83
C ALA A 17 8.31 -8.85 -8.75
N SER A 18 7.02 -8.52 -8.90
CA SER A 18 6.59 -7.35 -9.68
C SER A 18 7.05 -6.04 -9.06
N SER A 19 7.07 -5.94 -7.71
CA SER A 19 7.60 -4.78 -7.01
C SER A 19 9.11 -4.63 -7.23
N ALA A 20 9.88 -5.72 -7.14
CA ALA A 20 11.31 -5.73 -7.44
C ALA A 20 11.59 -5.25 -8.86
N PHE A 21 10.83 -5.74 -9.85
CA PHE A 21 10.95 -5.32 -11.24
C PHE A 21 10.59 -3.84 -11.43
N SER A 22 9.51 -3.36 -10.78
CA SER A 22 9.12 -1.95 -10.84
C SER A 22 10.18 -1.03 -10.21
N LEU A 23 10.79 -1.44 -9.11
CA LEU A 23 11.88 -0.70 -8.45
C LEU A 23 13.14 -0.65 -9.31
N LEU A 24 13.48 -1.75 -10.01
CA LEU A 24 14.58 -1.76 -10.99
C LEU A 24 14.33 -0.74 -12.10
N GLN A 25 13.14 -0.70 -12.67
CA GLN A 25 12.80 0.27 -13.72
C GLN A 25 12.82 1.72 -13.23
N LYS A 26 12.42 1.97 -11.98
CA LYS A 26 12.48 3.30 -11.35
C LYS A 26 13.91 3.76 -11.08
N GLY A 27 14.84 2.85 -10.82
CA GLY A 27 16.25 3.16 -10.58
C GLY A 27 16.53 3.96 -9.32
N ILE A 28 15.66 3.84 -8.31
CA ILE A 28 15.78 4.60 -7.04
C ILE A 28 16.68 3.93 -6.00
N PHE A 29 16.98 2.65 -6.18
CA PHE A 29 17.90 1.90 -5.34
C PHE A 29 19.12 1.42 -6.14
N SER A 30 20.25 1.30 -5.45
CA SER A 30 21.48 0.68 -6.00
C SER A 30 21.58 -0.80 -5.61
N GLU A 31 20.88 -1.21 -4.55
CA GLU A 31 20.91 -2.58 -4.01
C GLU A 31 19.52 -3.03 -3.57
N LEU A 32 19.11 -4.22 -4.00
CA LEU A 32 17.84 -4.84 -3.65
C LEU A 32 18.05 -6.30 -3.23
N VAL A 33 17.65 -6.62 -2.00
CA VAL A 33 17.72 -7.95 -1.42
C VAL A 33 16.36 -8.62 -1.54
N LEU A 34 16.30 -9.81 -2.10
CA LEU A 34 15.08 -10.62 -2.18
C LEU A 34 15.15 -11.75 -1.15
N ILE A 35 14.15 -11.83 -0.30
CA ILE A 35 14.06 -12.83 0.77
C ILE A 35 12.73 -13.58 0.64
N ASP A 36 12.78 -14.90 0.62
CA ASP A 36 11.60 -15.76 0.64
C ASP A 36 11.87 -16.99 1.52
N ALA A 37 10.82 -17.57 2.09
CA ALA A 37 10.91 -18.84 2.80
C ALA A 37 11.40 -19.97 1.87
N ASN A 38 11.03 -19.91 0.59
CA ASN A 38 11.60 -20.72 -0.48
C ASN A 38 12.79 -19.97 -1.11
N LYS A 39 14.00 -20.31 -0.68
CA LYS A 39 15.24 -19.66 -1.16
C LYS A 39 15.45 -19.82 -2.66
N GLU A 40 15.17 -20.99 -3.22
CA GLU A 40 15.31 -21.26 -4.65
C GLU A 40 14.41 -20.34 -5.48
N LYS A 41 13.22 -20.03 -4.95
CA LYS A 41 12.31 -19.06 -5.59
C LYS A 41 12.92 -17.66 -5.58
N ALA A 42 13.44 -17.21 -4.44
CA ALA A 42 14.09 -15.89 -4.36
C ALA A 42 15.30 -15.80 -5.30
N GLU A 43 16.09 -16.87 -5.41
CA GLU A 43 17.22 -16.97 -6.35
C GLU A 43 16.75 -16.88 -7.81
N GLY A 44 15.71 -17.63 -8.18
CA GLY A 44 15.14 -17.59 -9.53
C GLY A 44 14.62 -16.20 -9.91
N GLU A 45 13.86 -15.54 -9.02
CA GLU A 45 13.36 -14.18 -9.26
C GLU A 45 14.52 -13.16 -9.36
N ALA A 46 15.53 -13.27 -8.48
CA ALA A 46 16.71 -12.40 -8.54
C ALA A 46 17.50 -12.57 -9.83
N MET A 47 17.65 -13.80 -10.33
CA MET A 47 18.33 -14.10 -11.59
C MET A 47 17.57 -13.51 -12.77
N ASP A 48 16.27 -13.79 -12.88
CA ASP A 48 15.43 -13.34 -14.01
C ASP A 48 15.39 -11.81 -14.09
N ILE A 49 15.11 -11.14 -12.96
CA ILE A 49 15.10 -9.67 -12.90
C ILE A 49 16.50 -9.10 -13.23
N SER A 50 17.58 -9.74 -12.77
CA SER A 50 18.96 -9.30 -13.04
C SER A 50 19.34 -9.40 -14.52
N HIS A 51 18.75 -10.31 -15.29
CA HIS A 51 18.96 -10.39 -16.74
C HIS A 51 18.41 -9.16 -17.47
N GLY A 52 17.48 -8.41 -16.88
CA GLY A 52 17.00 -7.14 -17.40
C GLY A 52 17.93 -5.93 -17.14
N ARG A 53 18.90 -6.05 -16.24
CA ARG A 53 19.80 -4.94 -15.82
C ARG A 53 20.56 -4.26 -16.97
N PRO A 54 20.98 -4.93 -18.04
CA PRO A 54 21.63 -4.23 -19.16
C PRO A 54 20.75 -3.16 -19.82
N TYR A 55 19.45 -3.19 -19.60
CA TYR A 55 18.46 -2.27 -20.18
C TYR A 55 17.82 -1.34 -19.15
N ALA A 56 18.30 -1.36 -17.89
CA ALA A 56 17.75 -0.60 -16.79
C ALA A 56 18.83 0.17 -16.03
N HIS A 57 18.46 0.88 -14.96
CA HIS A 57 19.42 1.55 -14.10
C HIS A 57 20.31 0.54 -13.35
N PRO A 58 21.59 0.87 -13.08
CA PRO A 58 22.47 0.01 -12.31
C PRO A 58 21.89 -0.30 -10.92
N MET A 59 21.63 -1.58 -10.65
CA MET A 59 21.14 -2.07 -9.37
C MET A 59 21.69 -3.48 -9.13
N LYS A 60 22.25 -3.72 -7.95
CA LYS A 60 22.60 -5.06 -7.50
C LYS A 60 21.37 -5.73 -6.94
N ILE A 61 20.95 -6.85 -7.55
CA ILE A 61 19.77 -7.62 -7.11
C ILE A 61 20.22 -9.03 -6.80
N TYR A 62 19.87 -9.55 -5.62
CA TYR A 62 20.26 -10.90 -5.21
C TYR A 62 19.30 -11.48 -4.17
N ALA A 63 19.23 -12.80 -4.15
CA ALA A 63 18.59 -13.51 -3.06
C ALA A 63 19.49 -13.46 -1.82
N GLY A 64 18.93 -13.00 -0.71
CA GLY A 64 19.63 -12.83 0.55
C GLY A 64 18.91 -13.48 1.71
N SER A 65 19.33 -13.11 2.90
CA SER A 65 18.78 -13.55 4.17
C SER A 65 18.48 -12.35 5.07
N TYR A 66 17.91 -12.62 6.25
CA TYR A 66 17.75 -11.56 7.25
C TYR A 66 19.07 -10.94 7.73
N ASP A 67 20.23 -11.56 7.48
CA ASP A 67 21.53 -10.99 7.85
C ASP A 67 21.94 -9.84 6.92
N ASP A 68 21.29 -9.71 5.77
CA ASP A 68 21.57 -8.70 4.75
C ASP A 68 20.75 -7.40 4.92
N ILE A 69 19.85 -7.32 5.92
CA ILE A 69 18.86 -6.21 5.98
C ILE A 69 19.22 -5.09 6.97
N SER A 70 20.20 -5.27 7.84
CA SER A 70 20.45 -4.34 8.96
C SER A 70 20.73 -2.90 8.52
N ASP A 71 21.29 -2.70 7.34
CA ASP A 71 21.61 -1.40 6.76
C ASP A 71 20.60 -0.93 5.69
N CYS A 72 19.54 -1.68 5.41
CA CYS A 72 18.50 -1.24 4.48
C CYS A 72 17.78 0.02 4.97
N SER A 73 17.38 0.89 4.06
CA SER A 73 16.49 2.01 4.34
C SER A 73 15.02 1.63 4.35
N LEU A 74 14.66 0.62 3.56
CA LEU A 74 13.29 0.19 3.37
C LEU A 74 13.22 -1.34 3.32
N ILE A 75 12.32 -1.92 4.10
CA ILE A 75 11.91 -3.31 3.97
C ILE A 75 10.45 -3.34 3.53
N ILE A 76 10.17 -4.00 2.42
CA ILE A 76 8.85 -4.18 1.85
C ILE A 76 8.38 -5.60 2.16
N ILE A 77 7.28 -5.74 2.91
CA ILE A 77 6.76 -7.03 3.35
C ILE A 77 5.56 -7.38 2.48
N THR A 78 5.78 -8.27 1.53
CA THR A 78 4.74 -8.83 0.64
C THR A 78 4.44 -10.29 0.97
N ALA A 79 5.14 -10.84 1.97
CA ALA A 79 4.94 -12.21 2.43
C ALA A 79 3.58 -12.35 3.11
N GLY A 80 2.81 -13.31 2.63
CA GLY A 80 1.49 -13.65 3.15
C GLY A 80 0.91 -14.84 2.43
N ALA A 81 -0.02 -15.52 3.07
CA ALA A 81 -0.81 -16.58 2.46
C ALA A 81 -1.98 -15.98 1.66
N ASN A 82 -2.33 -16.64 0.57
CA ASN A 82 -3.57 -16.35 -0.14
C ASN A 82 -4.73 -17.14 0.50
N GLN A 83 -5.94 -16.59 0.40
CA GLN A 83 -7.15 -17.26 0.82
C GLN A 83 -7.36 -18.52 -0.03
N LYS A 84 -7.61 -19.65 0.62
CA LYS A 84 -7.92 -20.91 -0.05
C LYS A 84 -9.44 -21.08 -0.19
N PRO A 85 -9.91 -21.89 -1.15
CA PRO A 85 -11.33 -22.23 -1.24
C PRO A 85 -11.84 -22.81 0.09
N GLY A 86 -12.95 -22.28 0.61
CA GLY A 86 -13.55 -22.70 1.87
C GLY A 86 -12.98 -22.02 3.13
N GLU A 87 -11.95 -21.21 3.03
CA GLU A 87 -11.44 -20.42 4.16
C GLU A 87 -12.24 -19.13 4.33
N THR A 88 -12.46 -18.74 5.57
CA THR A 88 -13.05 -17.43 5.90
C THR A 88 -11.99 -16.33 5.83
N ARG A 89 -12.44 -15.06 5.75
CA ARG A 89 -11.56 -13.88 5.86
C ARG A 89 -10.79 -13.90 7.19
N LEU A 90 -11.43 -14.31 8.28
CA LEU A 90 -10.82 -14.38 9.60
C LEU A 90 -9.69 -15.44 9.67
N ASP A 91 -9.88 -16.61 9.03
CA ASP A 91 -8.83 -17.64 8.94
C ASP A 91 -7.60 -17.10 8.21
N LEU A 92 -7.79 -16.32 7.15
CA LEU A 92 -6.70 -15.67 6.43
C LEU A 92 -5.95 -14.66 7.32
N VAL A 93 -6.67 -13.85 8.09
CA VAL A 93 -6.07 -12.91 9.04
C VAL A 93 -5.20 -13.65 10.05
N HIS A 94 -5.72 -14.70 10.69
CA HIS A 94 -4.96 -15.51 11.66
C HIS A 94 -3.66 -16.08 11.07
N LYS A 95 -3.72 -16.61 9.85
CA LYS A 95 -2.54 -17.12 9.15
C LYS A 95 -1.50 -16.03 8.91
N ASN A 96 -1.93 -14.91 8.40
CA ASN A 96 -1.02 -13.82 8.04
C ASN A 96 -0.43 -13.12 9.26
N VAL A 97 -1.18 -12.97 10.35
CA VAL A 97 -0.64 -12.52 11.64
C VAL A 97 0.40 -13.50 12.18
N ALA A 98 0.19 -14.82 12.07
CA ALA A 98 1.18 -15.82 12.46
C ALA A 98 2.47 -15.73 11.62
N ILE A 99 2.35 -15.46 10.30
CA ILE A 99 3.50 -15.20 9.43
C ILE A 99 4.24 -13.96 9.90
N PHE A 100 3.55 -12.87 10.22
CA PHE A 100 4.16 -11.63 10.72
C PHE A 100 4.83 -11.83 12.09
N LYS A 101 4.23 -12.62 12.99
CA LYS A 101 4.87 -13.04 14.26
C LYS A 101 6.18 -13.82 14.05
N SER A 102 6.40 -14.43 12.89
CA SER A 102 7.67 -15.08 12.54
C SER A 102 8.68 -14.14 11.84
N ILE A 103 8.20 -13.18 11.02
CA ILE A 103 9.04 -12.29 10.23
C ILE A 103 9.56 -11.12 11.06
N ILE A 104 8.67 -10.41 11.76
CA ILE A 104 9.02 -9.15 12.43
C ILE A 104 10.12 -9.33 13.49
N PRO A 105 10.13 -10.36 14.35
CA PRO A 105 11.22 -10.60 15.28
C PRO A 105 12.57 -10.84 14.58
N GLU A 106 12.57 -11.47 13.39
CA GLU A 106 13.80 -11.67 12.63
C GLU A 106 14.39 -10.35 12.11
N ILE A 107 13.53 -9.36 11.82
CA ILE A 107 13.95 -8.02 11.42
C ILE A 107 14.50 -7.26 12.64
N THR A 108 13.75 -7.24 13.75
CA THR A 108 14.11 -6.46 14.95
C THR A 108 15.39 -6.94 15.60
N LYS A 109 15.65 -8.24 15.66
CA LYS A 109 16.89 -8.84 16.20
C LYS A 109 18.16 -8.36 15.50
N ARG A 110 18.08 -7.93 14.25
CA ARG A 110 19.20 -7.48 13.44
C ARG A 110 19.47 -5.99 13.52
N GLY A 111 18.76 -5.29 14.40
CA GLY A 111 18.94 -3.86 14.62
C GLY A 111 18.60 -3.00 13.40
N PHE A 112 17.60 -3.43 12.62
CA PHE A 112 17.11 -2.63 11.48
C PHE A 112 16.54 -1.29 11.96
N GLU A 113 17.00 -0.20 11.37
CA GLU A 113 16.61 1.17 11.73
C GLU A 113 15.84 1.90 10.61
N GLY A 114 15.61 1.26 9.46
CA GLY A 114 14.87 1.81 8.33
C GLY A 114 13.35 1.75 8.50
N ILE A 115 12.63 1.79 7.40
CA ILE A 115 11.16 1.81 7.32
C ILE A 115 10.63 0.41 6.97
N LEU A 116 9.57 -0.02 7.65
CA LEU A 116 8.79 -1.21 7.29
C LEU A 116 7.56 -0.78 6.50
N LEU A 117 7.48 -1.17 5.23
CA LEU A 117 6.31 -0.98 4.38
C LEU A 117 5.57 -2.32 4.26
N VAL A 118 4.38 -2.39 4.83
CA VAL A 118 3.51 -3.56 4.76
C VAL A 118 2.67 -3.49 3.49
N VAL A 119 2.68 -4.58 2.71
CA VAL A 119 1.93 -4.71 1.45
C VAL A 119 1.03 -5.94 1.44
N ALA A 120 1.35 -6.93 2.28
CA ALA A 120 0.54 -8.15 2.43
C ALA A 120 -0.85 -7.82 2.99
N ASN A 121 -1.87 -8.56 2.52
CA ASN A 121 -3.26 -8.39 2.96
C ASN A 121 -3.66 -9.35 4.08
N PRO A 122 -4.58 -8.89 4.97
CA PRO A 122 -5.21 -7.55 5.03
C PRO A 122 -4.27 -6.49 5.60
N VAL A 123 -3.94 -5.51 4.77
CA VAL A 123 -2.82 -4.58 5.02
C VAL A 123 -2.99 -3.76 6.29
N ASP A 124 -4.19 -3.29 6.61
CA ASP A 124 -4.45 -2.45 7.79
C ASP A 124 -4.20 -3.23 9.09
N ILE A 125 -4.70 -4.46 9.15
CA ILE A 125 -4.51 -5.36 10.31
C ILE A 125 -3.05 -5.77 10.44
N LEU A 126 -2.40 -6.13 9.32
CA LEU A 126 -1.00 -6.54 9.34
C LEU A 126 -0.04 -5.39 9.62
N THR A 127 -0.39 -4.16 9.25
CA THR A 127 0.36 -2.96 9.65
C THR A 127 0.28 -2.75 11.16
N TYR A 128 -0.91 -2.87 11.74
CA TYR A 128 -1.07 -2.79 13.19
C TYR A 128 -0.30 -3.90 13.92
N ALA A 129 -0.38 -5.14 13.42
CA ALA A 129 0.38 -6.26 13.97
C ALA A 129 1.90 -6.02 13.87
N ALA A 130 2.40 -5.56 12.72
CA ALA A 130 3.82 -5.24 12.54
C ALA A 130 4.29 -4.17 13.50
N LEU A 131 3.50 -3.12 13.70
CA LEU A 131 3.78 -2.05 14.65
C LEU A 131 3.87 -2.58 16.10
N LYS A 132 2.88 -3.36 16.53
CA LYS A 132 2.85 -3.93 17.90
C LYS A 132 3.98 -4.91 18.15
N ILE A 133 4.27 -5.79 17.19
CA ILE A 133 5.33 -6.81 17.35
C ILE A 133 6.72 -6.18 17.28
N SER A 134 6.93 -5.18 16.42
CA SER A 134 8.25 -4.56 16.27
C SER A 134 8.59 -3.61 17.40
N GLY A 135 7.60 -2.93 17.99
CA GLY A 135 7.81 -1.85 18.94
C GLY A 135 8.50 -0.62 18.32
N TYR A 136 8.52 -0.51 17.00
CA TYR A 136 9.13 0.63 16.31
C TYR A 136 8.25 1.89 16.41
N PRO A 137 8.82 3.08 16.25
CA PRO A 137 8.04 4.31 16.12
C PRO A 137 7.01 4.18 14.98
N LYS A 138 5.82 4.74 15.18
CA LYS A 138 4.69 4.61 14.25
C LYS A 138 5.01 5.12 12.83
N GLU A 139 5.85 6.14 12.74
CA GLU A 139 6.27 6.73 11.48
C GLU A 139 7.06 5.74 10.62
N ARG A 140 7.74 4.78 11.25
CA ARG A 140 8.58 3.79 10.58
C ARG A 140 7.85 2.51 10.19
N VAL A 141 6.58 2.35 10.55
CA VAL A 141 5.79 1.16 10.23
C VAL A 141 4.44 1.59 9.67
N PHE A 142 4.24 1.40 8.39
CA PHE A 142 2.99 1.75 7.74
C PHE A 142 2.70 0.84 6.55
N GLY A 143 1.46 0.82 6.10
CA GLY A 143 1.00 -0.03 5.01
C GLY A 143 0.87 0.71 3.68
N SER A 144 0.88 -0.03 2.58
CA SER A 144 0.61 0.53 1.24
C SER A 144 -0.80 1.13 1.12
N GLY A 145 -1.71 0.71 1.96
CA GLY A 145 -3.05 1.27 2.11
C GLY A 145 -3.82 1.33 0.80
N THR A 146 -4.59 2.38 0.66
CA THR A 146 -5.43 2.65 -0.51
C THR A 146 -4.72 3.46 -1.60
N VAL A 147 -3.38 3.44 -1.64
CA VAL A 147 -2.61 4.11 -2.72
C VAL A 147 -2.97 3.54 -4.09
N LEU A 148 -3.13 2.21 -4.20
CA LEU A 148 -3.56 1.57 -5.44
C LEU A 148 -5.03 1.90 -5.77
N ASP A 149 -5.92 1.87 -4.80
CA ASP A 149 -7.35 2.14 -5.02
C ASP A 149 -7.56 3.60 -5.44
N THR A 150 -6.80 4.51 -4.84
CA THR A 150 -6.72 5.91 -5.28
C THR A 150 -6.20 6.04 -6.72
N ALA A 151 -5.21 5.24 -7.12
CA ALA A 151 -4.73 5.25 -8.50
C ALA A 151 -5.80 4.73 -9.48
N ARG A 152 -6.54 3.67 -9.12
CA ARG A 152 -7.69 3.16 -9.88
C ARG A 152 -8.77 4.24 -10.02
N PHE A 153 -9.09 4.89 -8.91
CA PHE A 153 -10.09 5.96 -8.88
C PHE A 153 -9.72 7.12 -9.80
N ARG A 154 -8.48 7.60 -9.70
CA ARG A 154 -7.96 8.66 -10.58
C ARG A 154 -7.95 8.23 -12.05
N TYR A 155 -7.59 6.98 -12.33
CA TYR A 155 -7.61 6.43 -13.68
C TYR A 155 -9.03 6.42 -14.26
N LEU A 156 -10.01 5.87 -13.54
CA LEU A 156 -11.40 5.80 -14.02
C LEU A 156 -12.05 7.20 -14.17
N LEU A 157 -11.74 8.12 -13.26
CA LEU A 157 -12.15 9.52 -13.43
C LEU A 157 -11.51 10.16 -14.66
N SER A 158 -10.24 9.90 -14.90
CA SER A 158 -9.53 10.45 -16.07
C SER A 158 -10.11 9.98 -17.40
N GLU A 159 -10.49 8.69 -17.49
CA GLU A 159 -11.19 8.13 -18.64
C GLU A 159 -12.56 8.77 -18.85
N HIS A 160 -13.33 8.92 -17.76
CA HIS A 160 -14.66 9.56 -17.82
C HIS A 160 -14.58 11.02 -18.26
N LEU A 161 -13.59 11.76 -17.74
CA LEU A 161 -13.42 13.21 -18.00
C LEU A 161 -12.54 13.50 -19.21
N GLN A 162 -11.89 12.49 -19.80
CA GLN A 162 -10.94 12.61 -20.91
C GLN A 162 -9.81 13.60 -20.61
N VAL A 163 -9.17 13.44 -19.45
CA VAL A 163 -8.01 14.20 -19.02
C VAL A 163 -6.89 13.27 -18.57
N ALA A 164 -5.66 13.76 -18.44
CA ALA A 164 -4.57 12.97 -17.87
C ALA A 164 -4.86 12.59 -16.40
N SER A 165 -4.65 11.34 -16.01
CA SER A 165 -4.90 10.89 -14.62
C SER A 165 -4.07 11.66 -13.57
N ARG A 166 -2.93 12.20 -13.96
CA ARG A 166 -2.09 13.06 -13.11
C ARG A 166 -2.74 14.42 -12.79
N SER A 167 -3.71 14.85 -13.58
CA SER A 167 -4.46 16.09 -13.36
C SER A 167 -5.67 15.91 -12.43
N VAL A 168 -6.00 14.65 -12.09
CA VAL A 168 -7.12 14.35 -11.20
C VAL A 168 -6.62 14.24 -9.77
N HIS A 169 -7.17 15.05 -8.87
CA HIS A 169 -6.96 14.98 -7.43
C HIS A 169 -8.18 14.35 -6.78
N ALA A 170 -8.03 13.13 -6.31
CA ALA A 170 -9.09 12.36 -5.66
C ALA A 170 -8.45 11.28 -4.78
N ASN A 171 -9.11 10.86 -3.71
CA ASN A 171 -8.60 9.85 -2.78
C ASN A 171 -9.66 8.80 -2.50
N ILE A 172 -9.20 7.56 -2.36
CA ILE A 172 -9.88 6.49 -1.63
C ILE A 172 -9.22 6.41 -0.26
N ILE A 173 -10.01 6.35 0.81
CA ILE A 173 -9.57 6.23 2.20
C ILE A 173 -10.36 5.14 2.92
N GLY A 174 -10.06 4.89 4.17
CA GLY A 174 -10.70 3.83 4.95
C GLY A 174 -9.91 2.53 4.95
N GLU A 175 -10.56 1.42 5.22
CA GLU A 175 -9.98 0.08 5.08
C GLU A 175 -9.57 -0.17 3.61
N HIS A 176 -8.44 -0.81 3.39
CA HIS A 176 -8.15 -1.37 2.06
C HIS A 176 -8.95 -2.67 1.89
N GLY A 177 -10.18 -2.56 1.39
CA GLY A 177 -11.13 -3.65 1.23
C GLY A 177 -12.53 -3.17 0.90
N ASP A 178 -13.53 -3.95 1.29
CA ASP A 178 -14.91 -3.71 0.88
C ASP A 178 -15.54 -2.44 1.52
N SER A 179 -14.99 -1.97 2.64
CA SER A 179 -15.45 -0.78 3.36
C SER A 179 -14.63 0.49 3.03
N GLU A 180 -13.81 0.46 1.97
CA GLU A 180 -13.15 1.66 1.46
C GLU A 180 -14.17 2.72 1.04
N LEU A 181 -13.77 4.01 1.04
CA LEU A 181 -14.66 5.08 0.59
C LEU A 181 -13.95 6.08 -0.32
N ALA A 182 -14.67 6.57 -1.31
CA ALA A 182 -14.23 7.64 -2.20
C ALA A 182 -14.54 9.01 -1.58
N VAL A 183 -13.53 9.87 -1.46
CA VAL A 183 -13.69 11.26 -0.99
C VAL A 183 -14.09 12.13 -2.17
N TRP A 184 -15.37 12.14 -2.48
CA TRP A 184 -15.95 12.90 -3.58
C TRP A 184 -15.94 14.41 -3.31
N SER A 185 -16.16 14.80 -2.05
CA SER A 185 -16.19 16.21 -1.62
C SER A 185 -14.87 16.94 -1.88
N GLY A 186 -13.73 16.19 -1.83
CA GLY A 186 -12.40 16.72 -2.12
C GLY A 186 -11.92 16.49 -3.55
N ALA A 187 -12.69 15.75 -4.38
CA ALA A 187 -12.26 15.40 -5.72
C ALA A 187 -12.31 16.62 -6.66
N ASN A 188 -11.21 16.85 -7.41
CA ASN A 188 -11.11 18.00 -8.30
C ASN A 188 -10.16 17.76 -9.47
N VAL A 189 -10.26 18.62 -10.49
CA VAL A 189 -9.32 18.74 -11.60
C VAL A 189 -8.90 20.21 -11.70
N ALA A 190 -7.62 20.48 -11.54
CA ALA A 190 -7.07 21.83 -11.56
C ALA A 190 -7.75 22.80 -10.56
N GLY A 191 -8.19 22.29 -9.39
CA GLY A 191 -8.91 23.05 -8.37
C GLY A 191 -10.41 23.25 -8.64
N ILE A 192 -10.92 22.78 -9.77
CA ILE A 192 -12.36 22.81 -10.07
C ILE A 192 -12.99 21.54 -9.46
N PRO A 193 -14.03 21.68 -8.60
CA PRO A 193 -14.73 20.53 -8.04
C PRO A 193 -15.17 19.52 -9.10
N ILE A 194 -15.17 18.25 -8.77
CA ILE A 194 -15.35 17.20 -9.78
C ILE A 194 -16.68 17.30 -10.54
N ASN A 195 -17.78 17.66 -9.86
CA ASN A 195 -19.08 17.80 -10.49
C ASN A 195 -19.11 18.98 -11.47
N ASP A 196 -18.56 20.13 -11.07
CA ASP A 196 -18.47 21.31 -11.92
C ASP A 196 -17.60 21.02 -13.16
N PHE A 197 -16.51 20.27 -12.96
CA PHE A 197 -15.66 19.86 -14.08
C PHE A 197 -16.36 18.86 -15.01
N CYS A 198 -17.17 17.93 -14.48
CA CYS A 198 -18.02 17.07 -15.28
C CYS A 198 -18.95 17.87 -16.19
N GLU A 199 -19.62 18.91 -15.67
CA GLU A 199 -20.49 19.77 -16.45
C GLU A 199 -19.75 20.50 -17.57
N LEU A 200 -18.54 20.99 -17.30
CA LEU A 200 -17.66 21.58 -18.33
C LEU A 200 -17.34 20.61 -19.47
N ARG A 201 -17.36 19.31 -19.17
CA ARG A 201 -17.13 18.23 -20.15
C ARG A 201 -18.42 17.69 -20.77
N GLY A 202 -19.59 18.26 -20.43
CA GLY A 202 -20.91 17.85 -20.96
C GLY A 202 -21.49 16.63 -20.27
N HIS A 203 -21.01 16.28 -19.08
CA HIS A 203 -21.53 15.18 -18.27
C HIS A 203 -22.42 15.73 -17.15
N TYR A 204 -23.70 15.43 -17.16
CA TYR A 204 -24.69 16.00 -16.22
C TYR A 204 -25.33 14.94 -15.30
N GLN A 205 -25.07 13.66 -15.54
CA GLN A 205 -25.58 12.55 -14.70
C GLN A 205 -24.54 12.17 -13.64
N HIS A 206 -24.29 13.09 -12.72
CA HIS A 206 -23.18 12.96 -11.75
C HIS A 206 -23.34 11.73 -10.85
N GLN A 207 -24.49 11.58 -10.19
CA GLN A 207 -24.70 10.51 -9.21
C GLN A 207 -24.53 9.13 -9.83
N GLU A 208 -25.17 8.84 -10.96
CA GLU A 208 -25.03 7.56 -11.65
C GLU A 208 -23.59 7.27 -12.07
N SER A 209 -22.89 8.28 -12.57
CA SER A 209 -21.49 8.16 -12.97
C SER A 209 -20.58 7.90 -11.77
N MET A 210 -20.80 8.61 -10.66
CA MET A 210 -20.05 8.44 -9.42
C MET A 210 -20.24 7.05 -8.83
N GLU A 211 -21.47 6.58 -8.73
CA GLU A 211 -21.81 5.23 -8.23
C GLU A 211 -21.14 4.14 -9.09
N ARG A 212 -21.23 4.26 -10.41
CA ARG A 212 -20.59 3.33 -11.35
C ARG A 212 -19.06 3.32 -11.20
N ILE A 213 -18.43 4.49 -11.15
CA ILE A 213 -16.97 4.60 -11.01
C ILE A 213 -16.54 4.00 -9.69
N TYR A 214 -17.19 4.37 -8.58
CA TYR A 214 -16.85 3.84 -7.26
C TYR A 214 -16.98 2.33 -7.19
N LYS A 215 -18.11 1.78 -7.67
CA LYS A 215 -18.30 0.33 -7.76
C LYS A 215 -17.20 -0.35 -8.56
N THR A 216 -16.81 0.24 -9.70
CA THR A 216 -15.73 -0.31 -10.52
C THR A 216 -14.38 -0.28 -9.80
N VAL A 217 -14.08 0.77 -9.02
CA VAL A 217 -12.84 0.82 -8.19
C VAL A 217 -12.81 -0.35 -7.22
N ARG A 218 -13.85 -0.47 -6.39
CA ARG A 218 -13.97 -1.49 -5.36
C ARG A 218 -13.91 -2.91 -5.92
N ASP A 219 -14.65 -3.16 -7.00
CA ASP A 219 -14.79 -4.51 -7.58
C ASP A 219 -13.60 -4.88 -8.49
N SER A 220 -12.71 -3.93 -8.83
CA SER A 220 -11.58 -4.12 -9.77
C SER A 220 -10.66 -5.28 -9.39
N ALA A 221 -10.38 -5.46 -8.11
CA ALA A 221 -9.50 -6.53 -7.65
C ALA A 221 -10.10 -7.92 -7.94
N TYR A 222 -11.38 -8.09 -7.66
CA TYR A 222 -12.13 -9.34 -7.91
C TYR A 222 -12.16 -9.67 -9.40
N ASP A 223 -12.46 -8.67 -10.24
CA ASP A 223 -12.47 -8.82 -11.70
C ASP A 223 -11.12 -9.26 -12.26
N ILE A 224 -10.03 -8.64 -11.79
CA ILE A 224 -8.67 -8.97 -12.22
C ILE A 224 -8.30 -10.38 -11.77
N ILE A 225 -8.60 -10.74 -10.52
CA ILE A 225 -8.32 -12.08 -9.98
C ILE A 225 -9.10 -13.14 -10.77
N GLN A 226 -10.38 -12.90 -11.05
CA GLN A 226 -11.19 -13.82 -11.85
C GLN A 226 -10.61 -14.05 -13.26
N LYS A 227 -10.07 -12.99 -13.89
CA LYS A 227 -9.58 -13.04 -15.28
C LYS A 227 -8.16 -13.58 -15.41
N LYS A 228 -7.27 -13.34 -14.44
CA LYS A 228 -5.85 -13.71 -14.54
C LYS A 228 -5.24 -14.38 -13.30
N GLY A 229 -6.07 -14.72 -12.30
CA GLY A 229 -5.66 -15.46 -11.10
C GLY A 229 -5.10 -14.60 -9.96
N ALA A 230 -4.53 -13.43 -10.25
CA ALA A 230 -3.98 -12.54 -9.22
C ALA A 230 -3.83 -11.10 -9.75
N THR A 231 -3.80 -10.13 -8.82
CA THR A 231 -3.46 -8.72 -9.12
C THR A 231 -2.08 -8.40 -8.54
N TYR A 232 -1.19 -7.82 -9.31
CA TYR A 232 0.19 -7.54 -8.88
C TYR A 232 0.89 -6.37 -9.58
N TYR A 233 0.52 -5.98 -10.80
CA TYR A 233 1.20 -4.87 -11.49
C TYR A 233 0.86 -3.51 -10.89
N GLY A 234 -0.41 -3.26 -10.62
CA GLY A 234 -0.86 -1.99 -10.05
C GLY A 234 -0.28 -1.75 -8.66
N VAL A 235 -0.31 -2.77 -7.78
CA VAL A 235 0.28 -2.66 -6.44
C VAL A 235 1.79 -2.49 -6.50
N ALA A 236 2.49 -3.13 -7.44
CA ALA A 236 3.93 -2.95 -7.64
C ALA A 236 4.28 -1.49 -7.98
N MET A 237 3.47 -0.84 -8.82
CA MET A 237 3.62 0.59 -9.13
C MET A 237 3.30 1.48 -7.92
N ALA A 238 2.30 1.12 -7.10
CA ALA A 238 1.99 1.83 -5.85
C ALA A 238 3.16 1.72 -4.85
N VAL A 239 3.72 0.52 -4.68
CA VAL A 239 4.93 0.29 -3.85
C VAL A 239 6.11 1.12 -4.36
N ALA A 240 6.35 1.12 -5.67
CA ALA A 240 7.42 1.92 -6.27
C ALA A 240 7.21 3.43 -6.06
N ARG A 241 5.96 3.91 -6.09
CA ARG A 241 5.62 5.31 -5.80
C ARG A 241 5.88 5.69 -4.35
N ILE A 242 5.52 4.81 -3.39
CA ILE A 242 5.80 5.01 -1.97
C ILE A 242 7.31 5.01 -1.73
N ALA A 243 8.02 4.04 -2.28
CA ALA A 243 9.48 3.95 -2.14
C ALA A 243 10.20 5.17 -2.72
N GLU A 244 9.74 5.69 -3.86
CA GLU A 244 10.25 6.93 -4.47
C GLU A 244 10.09 8.13 -3.52
N SER A 245 8.92 8.27 -2.86
CA SER A 245 8.67 9.33 -1.89
C SER A 245 9.64 9.30 -0.70
N ILE A 246 9.97 8.09 -0.23
CA ILE A 246 10.90 7.87 0.87
C ILE A 246 12.32 8.24 0.44
N VAL A 247 12.80 7.63 -0.64
CA VAL A 247 14.21 7.78 -1.09
C VAL A 247 14.51 9.21 -1.53
N MET A 248 13.57 9.86 -2.23
CA MET A 248 13.71 11.23 -2.73
C MET A 248 13.33 12.30 -1.70
N ASN A 249 12.87 11.91 -0.51
CA ASN A 249 12.41 12.81 0.56
C ASN A 249 11.38 13.85 0.06
N GLU A 250 10.37 13.37 -0.69
CA GLU A 250 9.45 14.26 -1.41
C GLU A 250 8.41 14.94 -0.52
N ASN A 251 8.17 14.46 0.69
CA ASN A 251 7.02 14.86 1.53
C ASN A 251 5.68 14.69 0.79
N ALA A 252 5.54 13.60 0.05
CA ALA A 252 4.35 13.34 -0.74
C ALA A 252 3.15 13.00 0.15
N VAL A 253 1.97 13.49 -0.22
CA VAL A 253 0.72 13.12 0.46
C VAL A 253 0.13 11.89 -0.23
N LEU A 254 0.14 10.76 0.48
CA LEU A 254 -0.34 9.48 0.00
C LEU A 254 -1.33 8.86 0.99
N PRO A 255 -2.41 8.20 0.54
CA PRO A 255 -3.35 7.53 1.43
C PRO A 255 -2.81 6.16 1.85
N VAL A 256 -1.76 6.19 2.67
CA VAL A 256 -1.13 5.00 3.26
C VAL A 256 -1.84 4.60 4.54
N THR A 257 -1.73 3.32 4.92
CA THR A 257 -2.24 2.83 6.21
C THR A 257 -1.36 3.30 7.34
N SER A 258 -1.88 4.14 8.21
CA SER A 258 -1.17 4.73 9.35
C SER A 258 -1.90 4.49 10.66
N LEU A 259 -1.15 4.44 11.79
CA LEU A 259 -1.75 4.37 13.12
C LEU A 259 -2.52 5.66 13.43
N MET A 260 -3.77 5.51 13.89
CA MET A 260 -4.59 6.61 14.37
C MET A 260 -4.35 6.84 15.87
N GLU A 261 -4.13 8.10 16.23
CA GLU A 261 -3.91 8.55 17.61
C GLU A 261 -4.82 9.75 17.98
N GLY A 262 -6.01 9.79 17.41
CA GLY A 262 -7.03 10.82 17.65
C GLY A 262 -7.55 11.48 16.39
N GLU A 263 -6.85 11.33 15.25
CA GLU A 263 -7.29 11.89 13.97
C GLU A 263 -8.65 11.31 13.56
N TYR A 264 -9.54 12.16 13.07
CA TYR A 264 -10.96 11.85 12.78
C TYR A 264 -11.73 11.27 13.98
N GLY A 265 -11.19 11.41 15.23
CA GLY A 265 -11.73 10.77 16.43
C GLY A 265 -11.45 9.26 16.51
N LEU A 266 -10.51 8.76 15.73
CA LEU A 266 -10.09 7.36 15.69
C LEU A 266 -8.81 7.13 16.48
N GLU A 267 -8.74 6.02 17.23
CA GLU A 267 -7.59 5.69 18.06
C GLU A 267 -7.37 4.17 18.13
N GLY A 268 -6.10 3.78 18.16
CA GLY A 268 -5.71 2.39 18.42
C GLY A 268 -5.98 1.40 17.29
N LEU A 269 -6.00 1.87 16.04
CA LEU A 269 -6.07 1.07 14.82
C LEU A 269 -5.21 1.69 13.72
N CYS A 270 -4.88 0.89 12.71
CA CYS A 270 -4.30 1.39 11.47
C CYS A 270 -5.36 1.42 10.38
N ILE A 271 -5.43 2.52 9.63
CA ILE A 271 -6.38 2.72 8.53
C ILE A 271 -5.76 3.66 7.49
N SER A 272 -6.24 3.58 6.26
CA SER A 272 -5.68 4.36 5.15
C SER A 272 -6.27 5.76 5.10
N VAL A 273 -5.41 6.75 5.25
CA VAL A 273 -5.78 8.18 5.19
C VAL A 273 -4.62 8.99 4.56
N PRO A 274 -4.89 10.18 3.99
CA PRO A 274 -3.84 11.03 3.47
C PRO A 274 -2.78 11.33 4.52
N THR A 275 -1.55 10.92 4.25
CA THR A 275 -0.42 11.01 5.18
C THR A 275 0.79 11.58 4.45
N ILE A 276 1.55 12.44 5.11
CA ILE A 276 2.83 12.93 4.57
C ILE A 276 3.86 11.82 4.69
N VAL A 277 4.40 11.37 3.56
CA VAL A 277 5.41 10.33 3.45
C VAL A 277 6.73 10.94 2.97
N SER A 278 7.78 10.70 3.74
CA SER A 278 9.12 11.21 3.46
C SER A 278 10.19 10.17 3.80
N GLN A 279 11.44 10.59 3.80
CA GLN A 279 12.59 9.78 4.26
C GLN A 279 12.45 9.31 5.72
N LYS A 280 11.64 9.97 6.53
CA LYS A 280 11.37 9.57 7.93
C LYS A 280 10.22 8.57 8.06
N GLY A 281 9.53 8.29 6.97
CA GLY A 281 8.36 7.40 6.91
C GLY A 281 7.05 8.15 6.82
N ALA A 282 5.99 7.64 7.43
CA ALA A 282 4.66 8.23 7.49
C ALA A 282 4.60 9.27 8.63
N GLU A 283 5.01 10.51 8.35
CA GLU A 283 5.29 11.52 9.38
C GLU A 283 4.03 12.09 10.03
N LYS A 284 3.01 12.37 9.22
CA LYS A 284 1.83 13.07 9.71
C LYS A 284 0.59 12.72 8.92
N VAL A 285 -0.43 12.24 9.59
CA VAL A 285 -1.78 12.14 9.05
C VAL A 285 -2.36 13.53 8.83
N LEU A 286 -3.01 13.72 7.69
CA LEU A 286 -3.71 14.95 7.34
C LEU A 286 -5.22 14.71 7.44
N GLU A 287 -5.87 15.38 8.36
CA GLU A 287 -7.34 15.41 8.42
C GLU A 287 -7.86 16.32 7.30
N ILE A 288 -8.19 15.72 6.15
CA ILE A 288 -8.83 16.43 5.05
C ILE A 288 -10.30 16.68 5.36
N PRO A 289 -10.90 17.76 4.86
CA PRO A 289 -12.34 17.96 4.98
C PRO A 289 -13.11 16.80 4.36
N LEU A 290 -14.07 16.27 5.09
CA LEU A 290 -15.00 15.22 4.66
C LEU A 290 -16.42 15.73 4.80
N SER A 291 -17.32 15.34 3.90
CA SER A 291 -18.75 15.51 4.12
C SER A 291 -19.22 14.66 5.31
N ASP A 292 -20.39 14.97 5.87
CA ASP A 292 -20.94 14.19 6.99
C ASP A 292 -21.11 12.71 6.61
N GLU A 293 -21.58 12.42 5.40
CA GLU A 293 -21.72 11.05 4.87
C GLU A 293 -20.36 10.34 4.75
N GLU A 294 -19.32 11.01 4.23
CA GLU A 294 -17.98 10.45 4.13
C GLU A 294 -17.37 10.17 5.49
N LYS A 295 -17.61 11.05 6.46
CA LYS A 295 -17.16 10.87 7.83
C LYS A 295 -17.84 9.67 8.49
N GLU A 296 -19.15 9.51 8.32
CA GLU A 296 -19.89 8.33 8.81
C GLU A 296 -19.37 7.04 8.22
N LYS A 297 -19.09 7.02 6.89
CA LYS A 297 -18.50 5.85 6.22
C LYS A 297 -17.10 5.53 6.74
N LEU A 298 -16.26 6.54 6.98
CA LEU A 298 -14.93 6.34 7.56
C LEU A 298 -15.00 5.73 8.96
N LEU A 299 -15.91 6.23 9.80
CA LEU A 299 -16.12 5.69 11.14
C LEU A 299 -16.66 4.26 11.13
N SER A 300 -17.55 3.94 10.17
CA SER A 300 -18.03 2.57 9.97
C SER A 300 -16.91 1.63 9.54
N SER A 301 -16.09 2.04 8.57
CA SER A 301 -14.92 1.29 8.09
C SER A 301 -13.93 1.02 9.23
N ALA A 302 -13.64 2.03 10.05
CA ALA A 302 -12.76 1.90 11.21
C ALA A 302 -13.33 0.93 12.26
N LYS A 303 -14.66 0.94 12.48
CA LYS A 303 -15.34 0.03 13.41
C LYS A 303 -15.19 -1.42 12.97
N GLU A 304 -15.38 -1.73 11.68
CA GLU A 304 -15.20 -3.07 11.13
C GLU A 304 -13.76 -3.59 11.36
N LEU A 305 -12.76 -2.74 11.11
CA LEU A 305 -11.36 -3.07 11.39
C LEU A 305 -11.11 -3.33 12.88
N LYS A 306 -11.67 -2.51 13.76
CA LYS A 306 -11.48 -2.65 15.21
C LYS A 306 -12.11 -3.92 15.75
N GLU A 307 -13.30 -4.29 15.29
CA GLU A 307 -13.95 -5.56 15.64
C GLU A 307 -13.08 -6.78 15.29
N VAL A 308 -12.37 -6.73 14.17
CA VAL A 308 -11.41 -7.79 13.79
C VAL A 308 -10.17 -7.74 14.69
N LEU A 309 -9.61 -6.55 14.96
CA LEU A 309 -8.40 -6.40 15.78
C LEU A 309 -8.63 -6.84 17.25
N ASP A 310 -9.81 -6.60 17.81
CA ASP A 310 -10.17 -7.00 19.18
C ASP A 310 -10.19 -8.53 19.36
N GLY A 311 -10.24 -9.29 18.27
CA GLY A 311 -10.11 -10.76 18.26
C GLY A 311 -8.67 -11.28 18.36
N PHE A 312 -7.66 -10.39 18.36
CA PHE A 312 -6.25 -10.76 18.38
C PHE A 312 -5.53 -10.25 19.62
N ASP A 313 -4.73 -11.10 20.21
CA ASP A 313 -3.73 -10.75 21.21
C ASP A 313 -2.43 -10.31 20.51
N LEU A 314 -2.29 -8.99 20.31
CA LEU A 314 -1.18 -8.36 19.56
C LEU A 314 -0.36 -7.41 20.44
#